data_f9ee4a64f67f45b6bfb5bcd3d155cf27
#
_entry.id   f9ee4a64f67f45b6bfb5bcd3d155cf27
#
_cell.length_a   1.000
_cell.length_b   1.000
_cell.length_c   1.000
_cell.angle_alpha   90.00
_cell.angle_beta   90.00
_cell.angle_gamma   90.00
#
_symmetry.space_group_name_H-M   'P 1'
#
loop_
_entity.id
_entity.type
_entity.pdbx_description
1 polymer ?
#
loop_
_entity_poly.entity_id
_entity_poly.type
_entity_poly.pdbx_seq_one_letter_code
_entity_poly.pdbx_strand_id
1 'polypeptide(L)'
;RVRELFRKLEVFYLANKSKNIYFALLGDCSESDKKEEKFDKEVINEGLLQVQLLNDKYHKDTEFPIFHFLYREREFNNSEEKYLGWERKRGLLIQFNEYILKHSKNKFKINTINQDILPKIKYVITLDADTELPLNTAFELVGAMAHILNKPELDVNKNIVKKGHALLQPRVGVNLNDSNKNVFTKIFAGAGGIDNYTNAISDVYQDNFDEGIFTGKGIYDLEIFSKVLTNEIPENTVLSHDLLEGCYLRCGLASDIIFLDGY
;
A
#
# COMPACT_ATOMS: atom_id res chain seq x y z
N ARG A 1 1.31 -18.56 6.17
CA ARG A 1 1.57 -17.20 5.65
C ARG A 1 0.28 -16.39 5.46
N VAL A 2 -0.76 -16.87 4.71
CA VAL A 2 -2.02 -16.11 4.51
C VAL A 2 -2.70 -15.82 5.85
N ARG A 3 -2.87 -16.83 6.71
CA ARG A 3 -3.43 -16.67 8.05
C ARG A 3 -2.66 -15.66 8.93
N GLU A 4 -1.35 -15.63 8.82
CA GLU A 4 -0.50 -14.67 9.54
C GLU A 4 -0.73 -13.23 9.08
N LEU A 5 -0.88 -13.02 7.76
CA LEU A 5 -1.21 -11.70 7.20
C LEU A 5 -2.58 -11.21 7.68
N PHE A 6 -3.58 -12.10 7.75
CA PHE A 6 -4.89 -11.72 8.31
C PHE A 6 -4.84 -11.44 9.82
N ARG A 7 -4.03 -12.17 10.60
CA ARG A 7 -3.77 -11.82 12.01
C ARG A 7 -3.13 -10.44 12.13
N LYS A 8 -2.21 -10.12 11.23
CA LYS A 8 -1.59 -8.80 11.16
C LYS A 8 -2.61 -7.70 10.83
N LEU A 9 -3.49 -7.92 9.85
CA LEU A 9 -4.60 -7.01 9.55
C LEU A 9 -5.54 -6.83 10.74
N GLU A 10 -5.81 -7.87 11.51
CA GLU A 10 -6.59 -7.80 12.74
C GLU A 10 -5.93 -6.87 13.78
N VAL A 11 -4.62 -7.00 13.98
CA VAL A 11 -3.84 -6.10 14.85
C VAL A 11 -3.91 -4.67 14.36
N PHE A 12 -3.78 -4.43 13.06
CA PHE A 12 -3.88 -3.10 12.47
C PHE A 12 -5.26 -2.48 12.70
N TYR A 13 -6.33 -3.25 12.52
CA TYR A 13 -7.68 -2.81 12.83
C TYR A 13 -7.83 -2.43 14.30
N LEU A 14 -7.36 -3.28 15.23
CA LEU A 14 -7.46 -3.00 16.66
C LEU A 14 -6.65 -1.77 17.08
N ALA A 15 -5.51 -1.54 16.45
CA ALA A 15 -4.66 -0.37 16.67
C ALA A 15 -5.19 0.93 16.04
N ASN A 16 -6.04 0.80 14.99
CA ASN A 16 -6.55 1.94 14.21
C ASN A 16 -8.07 1.83 14.00
N LYS A 17 -8.82 1.48 15.05
CA LYS A 17 -10.25 1.18 14.97
C LYS A 17 -11.08 2.40 14.57
N SER A 18 -11.71 2.35 13.38
CA SER A 18 -12.62 3.36 12.87
C SER A 18 -13.68 2.75 11.96
N LYS A 19 -14.84 3.37 11.89
CA LYS A 19 -15.89 3.02 10.92
C LYS A 19 -15.60 3.53 9.50
N ASN A 20 -14.58 4.36 9.32
CA ASN A 20 -14.19 4.95 8.05
C ASN A 20 -12.87 4.37 7.50
N ILE A 21 -12.31 3.34 8.14
CA ILE A 21 -11.10 2.66 7.70
C ILE A 21 -11.44 1.20 7.41
N TYR A 22 -11.11 0.75 6.21
CA TYR A 22 -11.29 -0.62 5.76
C TYR A 22 -9.91 -1.26 5.54
N PHE A 23 -9.81 -2.56 5.77
CA PHE A 23 -8.57 -3.30 5.69
C PHE A 23 -8.65 -4.35 4.58
N ALA A 24 -7.78 -4.26 3.60
CA ALA A 24 -7.78 -5.17 2.46
C ALA A 24 -6.44 -5.88 2.33
N LEU A 25 -6.46 -7.21 2.20
CA LEU A 25 -5.32 -7.98 1.76
C LEU A 25 -5.38 -8.11 0.23
N LEU A 26 -4.41 -7.51 -0.45
CA LEU A 26 -4.22 -7.67 -1.88
C LEU A 26 -3.28 -8.86 -2.12
N GLY A 27 -3.84 -9.97 -2.59
CA GLY A 27 -3.10 -11.18 -2.92
C GLY A 27 -2.62 -11.13 -4.37
N ASP A 28 -1.31 -11.32 -4.54
CA ASP A 28 -0.69 -11.50 -5.83
C ASP A 28 -0.28 -12.96 -6.02
N CYS A 29 -0.28 -13.40 -7.27
CA CYS A 29 0.20 -14.73 -7.63
C CYS A 29 1.72 -14.72 -7.81
N SER A 30 2.38 -15.81 -7.40
CA SER A 30 3.79 -16.05 -7.74
C SER A 30 3.95 -16.29 -9.24
N GLU A 31 5.10 -15.96 -9.81
CA GLU A 31 5.42 -16.34 -11.18
C GLU A 31 5.43 -17.86 -11.36
N SER A 32 4.98 -18.32 -12.54
CA SER A 32 4.89 -19.72 -12.90
C SER A 32 4.92 -19.93 -14.42
N ASP A 33 5.28 -21.14 -14.85
CA ASP A 33 5.14 -21.56 -16.24
C ASP A 33 3.67 -21.88 -16.61
N LYS A 34 2.76 -21.86 -15.64
CA LYS A 34 1.34 -22.18 -15.80
C LYS A 34 0.46 -21.02 -15.33
N LYS A 35 -0.68 -20.84 -16.03
CA LYS A 35 -1.68 -19.85 -15.64
C LYS A 35 -2.29 -20.12 -14.25
N GLU A 36 -2.52 -21.38 -13.91
CA GLU A 36 -3.08 -21.79 -12.62
C GLU A 36 -2.20 -22.83 -11.93
N GLU A 37 -1.99 -22.63 -10.63
CA GLU A 37 -1.30 -23.56 -9.76
C GLU A 37 -2.24 -24.12 -8.68
N LYS A 38 -1.97 -25.33 -8.20
CA LYS A 38 -2.78 -25.94 -7.11
C LYS A 38 -2.78 -25.08 -5.86
N PHE A 39 -1.66 -24.48 -5.57
CA PHE A 39 -1.46 -23.61 -4.43
C PHE A 39 -2.38 -22.35 -4.45
N ASP A 40 -2.76 -21.87 -5.62
CA ASP A 40 -3.65 -20.70 -5.72
C ASP A 40 -5.01 -20.97 -5.07
N LYS A 41 -5.56 -22.18 -5.24
CA LYS A 41 -6.83 -22.56 -4.62
C LYS A 41 -6.75 -22.60 -3.09
N GLU A 42 -5.62 -23.05 -2.55
CA GLU A 42 -5.39 -23.08 -1.10
C GLU A 42 -5.31 -21.67 -0.53
N VAL A 43 -4.57 -20.78 -1.20
CA VAL A 43 -4.46 -19.36 -0.83
C VAL A 43 -5.82 -18.67 -0.86
N ILE A 44 -6.59 -18.89 -1.92
CA ILE A 44 -7.93 -18.31 -2.08
C ILE A 44 -8.87 -18.80 -0.99
N ASN A 45 -8.94 -20.12 -0.76
CA ASN A 45 -9.83 -20.69 0.24
C ASN A 45 -9.49 -20.21 1.66
N GLU A 46 -8.20 -20.17 2.01
CA GLU A 46 -7.77 -19.64 3.31
C GLU A 46 -8.09 -18.14 3.43
N GLY A 47 -7.85 -17.34 2.37
CA GLY A 47 -8.17 -15.92 2.37
C GLY A 47 -9.65 -15.64 2.59
N LEU A 48 -10.53 -16.34 1.88
CA LEU A 48 -11.98 -16.21 2.04
C LEU A 48 -12.44 -16.61 3.45
N LEU A 49 -11.91 -17.72 3.98
CA LEU A 49 -12.20 -18.17 5.33
C LEU A 49 -11.80 -17.12 6.38
N GLN A 50 -10.61 -16.55 6.27
CA GLN A 50 -10.11 -15.56 7.24
C GLN A 50 -10.91 -14.26 7.19
N VAL A 51 -11.28 -13.77 6.00
CA VAL A 51 -12.17 -12.61 5.83
C VAL A 51 -13.50 -12.84 6.53
N GLN A 52 -14.11 -14.01 6.30
CA GLN A 52 -15.38 -14.34 6.93
C GLN A 52 -15.26 -14.35 8.46
N LEU A 53 -14.27 -15.06 9.01
CA LEU A 53 -14.05 -15.15 10.46
C LEU A 53 -13.84 -13.77 11.11
N LEU A 54 -13.06 -12.90 10.49
CA LEU A 54 -12.80 -11.57 11.02
C LEU A 54 -14.04 -10.67 10.92
N ASN A 55 -14.75 -10.70 9.82
CA ASN A 55 -15.98 -9.92 9.69
C ASN A 55 -17.07 -10.44 10.63
N ASP A 56 -17.26 -11.74 10.80
CA ASP A 56 -18.18 -12.30 11.80
C ASP A 56 -17.86 -11.83 13.22
N LYS A 57 -16.57 -11.66 13.52
CA LYS A 57 -16.09 -11.20 14.81
C LYS A 57 -16.33 -9.71 15.05
N TYR A 58 -16.18 -8.86 14.03
CA TYR A 58 -16.10 -7.40 14.20
C TYR A 58 -17.18 -6.58 13.49
N HIS A 59 -17.94 -7.17 12.55
CA HIS A 59 -18.92 -6.44 11.73
C HIS A 59 -20.20 -6.05 12.48
N LYS A 60 -20.44 -6.55 13.68
CA LYS A 60 -21.72 -6.37 14.41
C LYS A 60 -22.15 -4.92 14.59
N ASP A 61 -21.19 -4.00 14.66
CA ASP A 61 -21.42 -2.58 14.96
C ASP A 61 -21.08 -1.66 13.75
N THR A 62 -20.88 -2.23 12.56
CA THR A 62 -20.49 -1.47 11.37
C THR A 62 -21.51 -1.67 10.24
N GLU A 63 -21.73 -0.63 9.43
CA GLU A 63 -22.63 -0.66 8.27
C GLU A 63 -22.13 -1.62 7.19
N PHE A 64 -20.80 -1.70 7.02
CA PHE A 64 -20.14 -2.52 5.99
C PHE A 64 -19.08 -3.43 6.60
N PRO A 65 -18.77 -4.56 5.96
CA PRO A 65 -17.64 -5.40 6.33
C PRO A 65 -16.33 -4.58 6.40
N ILE A 66 -15.50 -4.90 7.38
CA ILE A 66 -14.25 -4.15 7.65
C ILE A 66 -13.07 -4.76 6.89
N PHE A 67 -13.05 -6.09 6.79
CA PHE A 67 -11.94 -6.83 6.21
C PHE A 67 -12.30 -7.35 4.83
N HIS A 68 -11.35 -7.19 3.89
CA HIS A 68 -11.52 -7.57 2.50
C HIS A 68 -10.34 -8.38 1.99
N PHE A 69 -10.61 -9.21 0.99
CA PHE A 69 -9.61 -9.99 0.30
C PHE A 69 -9.81 -9.85 -1.21
N LEU A 70 -8.73 -9.49 -1.90
CA LEU A 70 -8.67 -9.47 -3.34
C LEU A 70 -7.52 -10.35 -3.79
N TYR A 71 -7.75 -11.15 -4.83
CA TYR A 71 -6.73 -12.01 -5.41
C TYR A 71 -6.81 -11.92 -6.93
N ARG A 72 -5.70 -11.55 -7.58
CA ARG A 72 -5.67 -11.41 -9.04
C ARG A 72 -5.23 -12.67 -9.75
N GLU A 73 -5.50 -12.76 -11.06
CA GLU A 73 -5.04 -13.84 -11.93
C GLU A 73 -3.64 -13.55 -12.46
N ARG A 74 -2.95 -14.64 -12.87
CA ARG A 74 -1.73 -14.51 -13.67
C ARG A 74 -2.08 -14.15 -15.11
N GLU A 75 -1.29 -13.27 -15.69
CA GLU A 75 -1.26 -12.96 -17.12
C GLU A 75 0.07 -13.40 -17.70
N PHE A 76 0.09 -13.80 -18.99
CA PHE A 76 1.33 -14.16 -19.63
C PHE A 76 2.13 -12.93 -20.01
N ASN A 77 3.37 -12.85 -19.52
CA ASN A 77 4.31 -11.78 -19.84
C ASN A 77 5.25 -12.26 -20.95
N ASN A 78 5.16 -11.61 -22.11
CA ASN A 78 5.98 -11.98 -23.29
C ASN A 78 7.48 -11.69 -23.08
N SER A 79 7.84 -10.73 -22.25
CA SER A 79 9.24 -10.36 -22.01
C SER A 79 9.94 -11.34 -21.06
N GLU A 80 9.20 -11.89 -20.08
CA GLU A 80 9.72 -12.84 -19.10
C GLU A 80 9.42 -14.32 -19.47
N GLU A 81 8.58 -14.54 -20.51
CA GLU A 81 8.10 -15.85 -20.98
C GLU A 81 7.44 -16.68 -19.87
N LYS A 82 6.76 -16.00 -18.93
CA LYS A 82 6.11 -16.59 -17.75
C LYS A 82 4.75 -15.99 -17.47
N TYR A 83 3.96 -16.74 -16.70
CA TYR A 83 2.71 -16.24 -16.12
C TYR A 83 3.00 -15.59 -14.78
N LEU A 84 2.64 -14.33 -14.62
CA LEU A 84 2.81 -13.54 -13.39
C LEU A 84 1.70 -12.51 -13.24
N GLY A 85 1.63 -11.85 -12.10
CA GLY A 85 0.76 -10.70 -11.94
C GLY A 85 1.28 -9.52 -12.76
N TRP A 86 0.43 -8.97 -13.65
CA TRP A 86 0.78 -7.83 -14.50
C TRP A 86 1.45 -6.72 -13.72
N GLU A 87 2.64 -6.31 -14.14
CA GLU A 87 3.46 -5.25 -13.51
C GLU A 87 3.65 -5.42 -11.99
N ARG A 88 3.58 -6.64 -11.48
CA ARG A 88 3.87 -6.98 -10.07
C ARG A 88 3.09 -6.08 -9.09
N LYS A 89 3.74 -5.51 -8.06
CA LYS A 89 3.11 -4.65 -7.04
C LYS A 89 2.46 -3.39 -7.65
N ARG A 90 3.14 -2.73 -8.59
CA ARG A 90 2.60 -1.55 -9.29
C ARG A 90 1.29 -1.85 -9.99
N GLY A 91 1.28 -2.89 -10.81
CA GLY A 91 0.08 -3.30 -11.54
C GLY A 91 -1.06 -3.71 -10.62
N LEU A 92 -0.74 -4.36 -9.49
CA LEU A 92 -1.73 -4.72 -8.47
C LEU A 92 -2.41 -3.46 -7.89
N LEU A 93 -1.64 -2.43 -7.56
CA LEU A 93 -2.17 -1.17 -7.03
C LEU A 93 -2.95 -0.39 -8.10
N ILE A 94 -2.46 -0.33 -9.34
CA ILE A 94 -3.18 0.30 -10.45
C ILE A 94 -4.54 -0.38 -10.67
N GLN A 95 -4.57 -1.71 -10.79
CA GLN A 95 -5.81 -2.47 -10.96
C GLN A 95 -6.79 -2.27 -9.79
N PHE A 96 -6.27 -2.19 -8.57
CA PHE A 96 -7.05 -1.90 -7.38
C PHE A 96 -7.66 -0.49 -7.42
N ASN A 97 -6.87 0.52 -7.74
CA ASN A 97 -7.32 1.90 -7.83
C ASN A 97 -8.37 2.09 -8.94
N GLU A 98 -8.14 1.52 -10.13
CA GLU A 98 -9.10 1.54 -11.24
C GLU A 98 -10.42 0.88 -10.85
N TYR A 99 -10.37 -0.22 -10.11
CA TYR A 99 -11.57 -0.89 -9.61
C TYR A 99 -12.35 0.00 -8.63
N ILE A 100 -11.69 0.62 -7.65
CA ILE A 100 -12.34 1.50 -6.68
C ILE A 100 -12.96 2.71 -7.37
N LEU A 101 -12.26 3.32 -8.30
CA LEU A 101 -12.76 4.48 -9.07
C LEU A 101 -13.77 4.12 -10.15
N LYS A 102 -14.04 2.82 -10.35
CA LYS A 102 -14.93 2.29 -11.41
C LYS A 102 -14.49 2.66 -12.83
N HIS A 103 -13.19 2.90 -13.02
CA HIS A 103 -12.60 3.18 -14.34
C HIS A 103 -12.43 1.93 -15.20
N SER A 104 -12.36 0.75 -14.58
CA SER A 104 -12.24 -0.53 -15.27
C SER A 104 -13.15 -1.60 -14.65
N LYS A 105 -13.36 -2.69 -15.42
CA LYS A 105 -14.00 -3.90 -14.88
C LYS A 105 -13.09 -4.54 -13.84
N ASN A 106 -13.71 -5.23 -12.87
CA ASN A 106 -12.97 -6.00 -11.88
C ASN A 106 -12.05 -7.03 -12.56
N LYS A 107 -10.72 -6.87 -12.36
CA LYS A 107 -9.69 -7.79 -12.86
C LYS A 107 -9.23 -8.81 -11.80
N PHE A 108 -9.84 -8.77 -10.62
CA PHE A 108 -9.56 -9.72 -9.56
C PHE A 108 -10.40 -10.98 -9.70
N LYS A 109 -9.77 -12.15 -9.61
CA LYS A 109 -10.45 -13.45 -9.56
C LYS A 109 -11.34 -13.56 -8.32
N ILE A 110 -10.84 -13.04 -7.20
CA ILE A 110 -11.55 -12.92 -5.93
C ILE A 110 -11.56 -11.45 -5.53
N ASN A 111 -12.75 -10.98 -5.14
CA ASN A 111 -12.95 -9.65 -4.63
C ASN A 111 -14.14 -9.67 -3.66
N THR A 112 -13.87 -9.39 -2.39
CA THR A 112 -14.88 -9.36 -1.33
C THR A 112 -15.34 -7.96 -0.95
N ILE A 113 -14.87 -6.91 -1.66
CA ILE A 113 -15.26 -5.52 -1.36
C ILE A 113 -16.74 -5.31 -1.70
N ASN A 114 -17.48 -4.75 -0.75
CA ASN A 114 -18.82 -4.27 -1.01
C ASN A 114 -18.77 -3.01 -1.90
N GLN A 115 -19.52 -3.02 -3.01
CA GLN A 115 -19.52 -1.91 -3.97
C GLN A 115 -20.03 -0.58 -3.40
N ASP A 116 -20.83 -0.61 -2.33
CA ASP A 116 -21.37 0.58 -1.70
C ASP A 116 -20.35 1.40 -0.92
N ILE A 117 -19.18 0.79 -0.60
CA ILE A 117 -18.07 1.51 0.04
C ILE A 117 -17.17 2.23 -0.96
N LEU A 118 -17.15 1.80 -2.23
CA LEU A 118 -16.21 2.32 -3.23
C LEU A 118 -16.27 3.85 -3.38
N PRO A 119 -17.47 4.49 -3.46
CA PRO A 119 -17.56 5.95 -3.59
C PRO A 119 -17.08 6.70 -2.34
N LYS A 120 -16.93 6.00 -1.20
CA LYS A 120 -16.54 6.60 0.08
C LYS A 120 -15.01 6.61 0.27
N ILE A 121 -14.27 5.85 -0.55
CA ILE A 121 -12.81 5.75 -0.45
C ILE A 121 -12.15 6.94 -1.10
N LYS A 122 -11.41 7.70 -0.32
CA LYS A 122 -10.66 8.87 -0.78
C LYS A 122 -9.15 8.64 -0.74
N TYR A 123 -8.66 7.99 0.28
CA TYR A 123 -7.25 7.75 0.50
C TYR A 123 -6.95 6.26 0.57
N VAL A 124 -5.76 5.88 0.16
CA VAL A 124 -5.25 4.51 0.28
C VAL A 124 -3.94 4.55 1.05
N ILE A 125 -3.83 3.71 2.10
CA ILE A 125 -2.59 3.47 2.84
C ILE A 125 -2.03 2.14 2.34
N THR A 126 -0.82 2.16 1.78
CA THR A 126 -0.12 0.96 1.33
C THR A 126 0.93 0.52 2.32
N LEU A 127 1.00 -0.78 2.54
CA LEU A 127 1.96 -1.44 3.42
C LEU A 127 2.53 -2.67 2.73
N ASP A 128 3.79 -2.96 2.96
CA ASP A 128 4.37 -4.24 2.57
C ASP A 128 3.98 -5.34 3.55
N ALA A 129 4.17 -6.59 3.19
CA ALA A 129 3.77 -7.74 4.01
C ALA A 129 4.51 -7.79 5.37
N ASP A 130 5.68 -7.20 5.47
CA ASP A 130 6.54 -7.11 6.64
C ASP A 130 6.37 -5.79 7.43
N THR A 131 5.77 -4.75 6.84
CA THR A 131 5.53 -3.45 7.48
C THR A 131 4.41 -3.53 8.52
N GLU A 132 4.62 -2.96 9.69
CA GLU A 132 3.64 -2.84 10.78
C GLU A 132 3.05 -1.42 10.83
N LEU A 133 1.75 -1.35 11.13
CA LEU A 133 0.99 -0.12 11.33
C LEU A 133 0.76 0.12 12.82
N PRO A 134 1.52 1.01 13.48
CA PRO A 134 1.37 1.28 14.89
C PRO A 134 0.02 1.88 15.29
N LEU A 135 -0.17 2.03 16.60
CA LEU A 135 -1.39 2.60 17.19
C LEU A 135 -1.63 4.03 16.68
N ASN A 136 -2.85 4.31 16.21
CA ASN A 136 -3.32 5.59 15.69
C ASN A 136 -2.62 6.12 14.43
N THR A 137 -1.61 5.44 13.91
CA THR A 137 -0.82 5.90 12.75
C THR A 137 -1.67 6.15 11.50
N ALA A 138 -2.72 5.34 11.26
CA ALA A 138 -3.63 5.57 10.14
C ALA A 138 -4.41 6.88 10.26
N PHE A 139 -4.80 7.28 11.47
CA PHE A 139 -5.49 8.56 11.71
C PHE A 139 -4.56 9.74 11.48
N GLU A 140 -3.32 9.64 11.94
CA GLU A 140 -2.29 10.66 11.77
C GLU A 140 -1.99 10.87 10.29
N LEU A 141 -1.81 9.78 9.53
CA LEU A 141 -1.60 9.85 8.07
C LEU A 141 -2.79 10.47 7.33
N VAL A 142 -4.02 10.04 7.65
CA VAL A 142 -5.23 10.62 7.04
C VAL A 142 -5.36 12.10 7.43
N GLY A 143 -5.06 12.46 8.67
CA GLY A 143 -5.05 13.85 9.14
C GLY A 143 -4.02 14.72 8.39
N ALA A 144 -2.80 14.23 8.23
CA ALA A 144 -1.75 14.89 7.46
C ALA A 144 -2.14 15.04 5.99
N MET A 145 -2.63 13.98 5.34
CA MET A 145 -3.05 14.03 3.94
C MET A 145 -4.26 14.94 3.71
N ALA A 146 -5.20 15.00 4.64
CA ALA A 146 -6.39 15.83 4.55
C ALA A 146 -6.13 17.32 4.93
N HIS A 147 -4.94 17.63 5.45
CA HIS A 147 -4.60 18.98 5.87
C HIS A 147 -4.60 19.96 4.69
N ILE A 148 -5.17 21.15 4.89
CA ILE A 148 -5.38 22.13 3.81
C ILE A 148 -4.07 22.56 3.11
N LEU A 149 -2.96 22.63 3.83
CA LEU A 149 -1.64 22.98 3.29
C LEU A 149 -1.05 21.87 2.42
N ASN A 150 -1.46 20.62 2.61
CA ASN A 150 -1.00 19.46 1.84
C ASN A 150 -1.89 19.19 0.62
N LYS A 151 -2.98 19.96 0.43
CA LYS A 151 -3.90 19.75 -0.68
C LYS A 151 -3.16 19.85 -2.02
N PRO A 152 -3.20 18.78 -2.86
CA PRO A 152 -2.47 18.77 -4.12
C PRO A 152 -3.09 19.71 -5.16
N GLU A 153 -2.24 20.46 -5.86
CA GLU A 153 -2.58 21.25 -7.05
C GLU A 153 -1.86 20.66 -8.25
N LEU A 154 -2.61 20.32 -9.30
CA LEU A 154 -2.07 19.73 -10.53
C LEU A 154 -1.59 20.78 -11.52
N ASP A 155 -0.45 20.53 -12.15
CA ASP A 155 -0.09 21.10 -13.43
C ASP A 155 -0.67 20.23 -14.54
N VAL A 156 -1.77 20.67 -15.15
CA VAL A 156 -2.50 19.90 -16.16
C VAL A 156 -1.67 19.69 -17.42
N ASN A 157 -0.74 20.61 -17.76
CA ASN A 157 0.08 20.52 -18.95
C ASN A 157 1.20 19.49 -18.81
N LYS A 158 1.75 19.35 -17.61
CA LYS A 158 2.84 18.42 -17.31
C LYS A 158 2.36 17.11 -16.68
N ASN A 159 1.08 17.02 -16.33
CA ASN A 159 0.47 15.90 -15.62
C ASN A 159 1.21 15.51 -14.32
N ILE A 160 1.60 16.52 -13.52
CA ILE A 160 2.29 16.35 -12.23
C ILE A 160 1.63 17.20 -11.14
N VAL A 161 1.86 16.84 -9.89
CA VAL A 161 1.52 17.68 -8.74
C VAL A 161 2.56 18.78 -8.61
N LYS A 162 2.14 20.06 -8.70
CA LYS A 162 3.05 21.22 -8.63
C LYS A 162 3.13 21.85 -7.25
N LYS A 163 2.11 21.64 -6.40
CA LYS A 163 2.03 22.17 -5.04
C LYS A 163 1.22 21.24 -4.15
N GLY A 164 1.47 21.28 -2.85
CA GLY A 164 0.93 20.28 -1.92
C GLY A 164 1.50 18.89 -2.18
N HIS A 165 0.85 17.85 -1.70
CA HIS A 165 1.32 16.48 -1.80
C HIS A 165 0.13 15.55 -2.08
N ALA A 166 0.22 14.73 -3.12
CA ALA A 166 -0.77 13.67 -3.36
C ALA A 166 -0.33 12.33 -2.77
N LEU A 167 0.88 12.28 -2.20
CA LEU A 167 1.50 11.12 -1.60
C LEU A 167 2.30 11.56 -0.38
N LEU A 168 2.15 10.87 0.76
CA LEU A 168 2.97 11.08 1.95
C LEU A 168 3.67 9.78 2.32
N GLN A 169 4.97 9.90 2.55
CA GLN A 169 5.85 8.86 3.07
C GLN A 169 6.01 9.07 4.58
N PRO A 170 5.58 8.14 5.47
CA PRO A 170 5.95 8.17 6.86
C PRO A 170 7.41 7.73 7.04
N ARG A 171 8.00 8.05 8.18
CA ARG A 171 9.27 7.46 8.58
C ARG A 171 9.14 5.94 8.69
N VAL A 172 10.20 5.23 8.34
CA VAL A 172 10.29 3.77 8.49
C VAL A 172 11.31 3.43 9.55
N GLY A 173 10.85 2.91 10.69
CA GLY A 173 11.70 2.41 11.76
C GLY A 173 11.83 0.90 11.72
N VAL A 174 12.78 0.36 12.48
CA VAL A 174 12.96 -1.08 12.64
C VAL A 174 12.28 -1.57 13.90
N ASN A 175 11.58 -2.71 13.81
CA ASN A 175 10.99 -3.33 14.98
C ASN A 175 12.09 -3.84 15.94
N LEU A 176 12.07 -3.37 17.21
CA LEU A 176 13.06 -3.73 18.22
C LEU A 176 13.14 -5.25 18.49
N ASN A 177 12.04 -5.99 18.32
CA ASN A 177 12.05 -7.44 18.47
C ASN A 177 12.86 -8.12 17.37
N ASP A 178 12.82 -7.59 16.15
CA ASP A 178 13.55 -8.12 15.00
C ASP A 178 15.03 -7.74 15.05
N SER A 179 15.35 -6.55 15.54
CA SER A 179 16.75 -6.10 15.73
C SER A 179 17.56 -6.98 16.70
N ASN A 180 16.89 -7.76 17.53
CA ASN A 180 17.52 -8.64 18.53
C ASN A 180 17.57 -10.13 18.14
N LYS A 181 17.05 -10.53 16.97
CA LYS A 181 16.95 -11.93 16.56
C LYS A 181 18.28 -12.64 16.32
N ASN A 182 19.28 -11.94 15.81
CA ASN A 182 20.61 -12.51 15.56
C ASN A 182 21.74 -11.49 15.74
N VAL A 183 23.00 -11.97 15.71
CA VAL A 183 24.18 -11.11 15.91
C VAL A 183 24.32 -10.07 14.80
N PHE A 184 23.98 -10.42 13.57
CA PHE A 184 24.04 -9.50 12.43
C PHE A 184 23.06 -8.35 12.62
N THR A 185 21.80 -8.65 12.95
CA THR A 185 20.78 -7.62 13.20
C THR A 185 21.12 -6.74 14.40
N LYS A 186 21.74 -7.29 15.46
CA LYS A 186 22.21 -6.51 16.62
C LYS A 186 23.31 -5.49 16.26
N ILE A 187 24.17 -5.83 15.31
CA ILE A 187 25.28 -4.95 14.88
C ILE A 187 24.79 -3.89 13.90
N PHE A 188 23.92 -4.27 12.95
CA PHE A 188 23.52 -3.42 11.83
C PHE A 188 22.17 -2.73 12.02
N ALA A 189 21.28 -3.20 12.93
CA ALA A 189 20.06 -2.51 13.29
C ALA A 189 20.35 -1.35 14.27
N GLY A 190 21.19 -0.43 13.85
CA GLY A 190 21.44 0.80 14.60
C GLY A 190 20.24 1.74 14.59
N ALA A 191 20.33 2.88 15.28
CA ALA A 191 19.29 3.91 15.35
C ALA A 191 18.86 4.52 14.00
N GLY A 192 19.57 4.18 12.90
CA GLY A 192 19.35 4.68 11.55
C GLY A 192 18.36 3.89 10.69
N GLY A 193 17.91 2.68 11.11
CA GLY A 193 17.05 1.83 10.26
C GLY A 193 17.71 1.38 8.96
N ILE A 194 16.95 0.76 8.06
CA ILE A 194 17.44 0.20 6.79
C ILE A 194 17.64 1.29 5.73
N ASP A 195 16.89 2.37 5.80
CA ASP A 195 16.87 3.44 4.80
C ASP A 195 17.11 4.80 5.47
N ASN A 196 18.24 5.42 5.13
CA ASN A 196 18.59 6.73 5.66
C ASN A 196 17.64 7.84 5.23
N TYR A 197 16.95 7.69 4.11
CA TYR A 197 16.05 8.71 3.55
C TYR A 197 14.72 8.80 4.29
N THR A 198 14.26 7.71 4.87
CA THR A 198 12.97 7.64 5.58
C THR A 198 13.11 7.76 7.09
N ASN A 199 14.32 7.79 7.63
CA ASN A 199 14.60 7.87 9.06
C ASN A 199 14.96 9.27 9.56
N ALA A 200 15.31 10.17 8.67
CA ALA A 200 15.69 11.52 9.05
C ALA A 200 14.48 12.31 9.55
N ILE A 201 14.65 13.02 10.68
CA ILE A 201 13.67 13.99 11.17
C ILE A 201 13.65 15.22 10.27
N SER A 202 14.79 15.54 9.64
CA SER A 202 14.97 16.59 8.65
C SER A 202 15.77 16.01 7.48
N ASP A 203 15.22 16.13 6.30
CA ASP A 203 15.87 15.76 5.05
C ASP A 203 16.19 17.03 4.27
N VAL A 204 17.48 17.24 3.98
CA VAL A 204 17.96 18.43 3.23
C VAL A 204 17.30 18.58 1.87
N TYR A 205 16.95 17.47 1.21
CA TYR A 205 16.22 17.49 -0.06
C TYR A 205 14.79 18.02 0.15
N GLN A 206 14.06 17.46 1.12
CA GLN A 206 12.70 17.92 1.43
C GLN A 206 12.68 19.39 1.90
N ASP A 207 13.65 19.78 2.74
CA ASP A 207 13.73 21.15 3.27
C ASP A 207 14.00 22.20 2.17
N ASN A 208 14.70 21.83 1.08
CA ASN A 208 15.00 22.73 -0.02
C ASN A 208 13.97 22.68 -1.17
N PHE A 209 13.34 21.52 -1.42
CA PHE A 209 12.47 21.30 -2.57
C PHE A 209 11.03 20.99 -2.20
N ASP A 210 10.71 20.89 -0.91
CA ASP A 210 9.41 20.43 -0.40
C ASP A 210 8.98 19.06 -0.96
N GLU A 211 9.91 18.18 -1.21
CA GLU A 211 9.67 16.84 -1.75
C GLU A 211 10.45 15.78 -0.98
N GLY A 212 9.78 14.70 -0.61
CA GLY A 212 10.37 13.53 0.04
C GLY A 212 10.58 12.39 -0.95
N ILE A 213 11.24 11.33 -0.48
CA ILE A 213 11.47 10.10 -1.24
C ILE A 213 10.41 9.08 -0.88
N PHE A 214 9.71 8.54 -1.88
CA PHE A 214 8.75 7.46 -1.69
C PHE A 214 9.42 6.09 -1.82
N THR A 215 9.14 5.19 -0.88
CA THR A 215 9.70 3.83 -0.82
C THR A 215 8.64 2.74 -0.90
N GLY A 216 7.48 3.06 -1.49
CA GLY A 216 6.40 2.10 -1.75
C GLY A 216 5.42 1.86 -0.59
N LYS A 217 5.56 2.61 0.52
CA LYS A 217 4.70 2.52 1.71
C LYS A 217 4.32 3.91 2.18
N GLY A 218 3.03 4.16 2.33
CA GLY A 218 2.55 5.48 2.73
C GLY A 218 1.08 5.65 2.45
N ILE A 219 0.63 6.89 2.37
CA ILE A 219 -0.75 7.25 2.04
C ILE A 219 -0.78 8.11 0.78
N TYR A 220 -1.75 7.86 -0.09
CA TYR A 220 -1.97 8.68 -1.27
C TYR A 220 -3.45 9.05 -1.49
N ASP A 221 -3.67 10.17 -2.17
CA ASP A 221 -4.98 10.56 -2.71
C ASP A 221 -5.29 9.70 -3.94
N LEU A 222 -6.37 8.91 -3.84
CA LEU A 222 -6.72 7.90 -4.83
C LEU A 222 -7.02 8.48 -6.22
N GLU A 223 -7.78 9.59 -6.28
CA GLU A 223 -8.14 10.22 -7.56
C GLU A 223 -6.94 10.84 -8.24
N ILE A 224 -6.12 11.56 -7.47
CA ILE A 224 -4.92 12.23 -8.00
C ILE A 224 -3.87 11.21 -8.43
N PHE A 225 -3.64 10.17 -7.63
CA PHE A 225 -2.74 9.06 -7.98
C PHE A 225 -3.11 8.43 -9.32
N SER A 226 -4.38 8.02 -9.46
CA SER A 226 -4.86 7.45 -10.71
C SER A 226 -4.76 8.40 -11.89
N LYS A 227 -5.17 9.66 -11.70
CA LYS A 227 -5.17 10.67 -12.77
C LYS A 227 -3.77 10.95 -13.29
N VAL A 228 -2.79 11.05 -12.40
CA VAL A 228 -1.41 11.43 -12.74
C VAL A 228 -0.63 10.24 -13.31
N LEU A 229 -0.79 9.04 -12.76
CA LEU A 229 0.07 7.91 -13.11
C LEU A 229 -0.49 6.98 -14.19
N THR A 230 -1.76 7.15 -14.59
CA THR A 230 -2.34 6.32 -15.64
C THR A 230 -1.61 6.54 -16.96
N ASN A 231 -1.00 5.48 -17.50
CA ASN A 231 -0.21 5.45 -18.75
C ASN A 231 1.08 6.28 -18.77
N GLU A 232 1.52 6.84 -17.64
CA GLU A 232 2.77 7.63 -17.59
C GLU A 232 4.02 6.75 -17.58
N ILE A 233 3.98 5.61 -16.91
CA ILE A 233 5.11 4.69 -16.82
C ILE A 233 4.85 3.51 -17.76
N PRO A 234 5.65 3.35 -18.84
CA PRO A 234 5.48 2.25 -19.79
C PRO A 234 5.67 0.88 -19.13
N GLU A 235 5.00 -0.13 -19.65
CA GLU A 235 5.10 -1.51 -19.17
C GLU A 235 6.51 -2.08 -19.37
N ASN A 236 6.94 -2.93 -18.44
CA ASN A 236 8.23 -3.66 -18.49
C ASN A 236 9.48 -2.76 -18.60
N THR A 237 9.40 -1.49 -18.23
CA THR A 237 10.53 -0.55 -18.36
C THR A 237 11.25 -0.27 -17.04
N VAL A 238 10.60 -0.45 -15.91
CA VAL A 238 11.12 -0.04 -14.58
C VAL A 238 10.95 -1.17 -13.58
N LEU A 239 12.03 -1.54 -12.89
CA LEU A 239 11.98 -2.55 -11.82
C LEU A 239 11.41 -2.00 -10.51
N SER A 240 11.75 -0.76 -10.16
CA SER A 240 11.20 -0.05 -9.00
C SER A 240 10.63 1.29 -9.47
N HIS A 241 9.34 1.48 -9.26
CA HIS A 241 8.59 2.65 -9.72
C HIS A 241 8.32 3.66 -8.59
N ASP A 242 8.62 3.29 -7.35
CA ASP A 242 8.28 4.09 -6.17
C ASP A 242 8.85 5.52 -6.25
N LEU A 243 10.12 5.66 -6.66
CA LEU A 243 10.75 6.97 -6.84
C LEU A 243 10.05 7.83 -7.91
N LEU A 244 9.66 7.23 -9.03
CA LEU A 244 8.95 7.94 -10.09
C LEU A 244 7.56 8.37 -9.63
N GLU A 245 6.81 7.50 -8.98
CA GLU A 245 5.52 7.83 -8.37
C GLU A 245 5.68 9.00 -7.39
N GLY A 246 6.70 8.98 -6.56
CA GLY A 246 7.05 10.07 -5.64
C GLY A 246 7.26 11.40 -6.33
N CYS A 247 7.99 11.41 -7.45
CA CYS A 247 8.26 12.63 -8.25
C CYS A 247 6.99 13.18 -8.90
N TYR A 248 6.19 12.33 -9.56
CA TYR A 248 4.94 12.76 -10.22
C TYR A 248 3.89 13.27 -9.23
N LEU A 249 3.80 12.65 -8.07
CA LEU A 249 2.79 12.93 -7.04
C LEU A 249 3.28 13.93 -5.99
N ARG A 250 4.52 14.39 -6.11
CA ARG A 250 5.17 15.28 -5.16
C ARG A 250 5.08 14.75 -3.74
N CYS A 251 5.82 13.67 -3.49
CA CYS A 251 5.84 13.01 -2.20
C CYS A 251 6.29 13.97 -1.08
N GLY A 252 5.58 13.96 0.05
CA GLY A 252 6.01 14.64 1.27
C GLY A 252 6.46 13.63 2.32
N LEU A 253 7.48 13.93 3.11
CA LEU A 253 7.90 13.13 4.26
C LEU A 253 7.12 13.56 5.51
N ALA A 254 6.31 12.65 6.06
CA ALA A 254 5.66 12.83 7.36
C ALA A 254 6.60 12.34 8.47
N SER A 255 7.51 13.22 8.92
CA SER A 255 8.62 12.89 9.82
C SER A 255 8.21 12.54 11.24
N ASP A 256 7.02 12.92 11.67
CA ASP A 256 6.43 12.65 12.99
C ASP A 256 5.62 11.34 13.02
N ILE A 257 5.33 10.76 11.86
CA ILE A 257 4.57 9.52 11.71
C ILE A 257 5.53 8.38 11.37
N ILE A 258 5.36 7.20 12.00
CA ILE A 258 6.28 6.08 11.83
C ILE A 258 5.56 4.79 11.45
N PHE A 259 6.10 4.07 10.45
CA PHE A 259 5.87 2.66 10.21
C PHE A 259 7.04 1.83 10.77
N LEU A 260 6.80 0.57 11.08
CA LEU A 260 7.84 -0.33 11.56
C LEU A 260 8.02 -1.47 10.55
N ASP A 261 9.23 -1.68 10.08
CA ASP A 261 9.57 -2.81 9.20
C ASP A 261 10.18 -3.97 9.98
N GLY A 262 9.89 -5.18 9.51
CA GLY A 262 10.62 -6.38 9.89
C GLY A 262 12.04 -6.36 9.32
N TYR A 263 12.99 -6.99 10.03
CA TYR A 263 14.40 -7.11 9.59
C TYR A 263 14.64 -8.52 9.07
#